data_40cfed9bf36cf4333de1f7ddaab5bfe9
#
_entry.id   40cfed9bf36cf4333de1f7ddaab5bfe9
#
_cell.length_a   1.000
_cell.length_b   1.000
_cell.length_c   1.000
_cell.angle_alpha   90.00
_cell.angle_beta   90.00
_cell.angle_gamma   90.00
#
_symmetry.space_group_name_H-M   'P 1'
#
loop_
_entity.id
_entity.type
_entity.pdbx_description
1 polymer ?
#
loop_
_entity_poly.entity_id
_entity_poly.type
_entity_poly.pdbx_seq_one_letter_code
_entity_poly.pdbx_strand_id
1 'polypeptide(L)'
;VTSHFADLGAENRKTHRFWMHHAIGLARLCPTSPTAFSVGAVVVGADGVELAHGYSRETDAKVHAEESALNKLGDDPRLPRATLYSTLEPCSQRASPDRAPCTDRILAAGLARVVIAWREPSTFVDNCVGVEKLREQGVEVIELPDMATEAMSMNRHLDLS
;
A
#
# COMPACT_ATOMS: atom_id res chain seq x y z
N VAL A 1 -26.04 15.34 17.07
CA VAL A 1 -25.94 14.82 15.70
C VAL A 1 -24.52 14.99 15.16
N THR A 2 -23.89 16.15 15.41
CA THR A 2 -22.51 16.43 14.99
C THR A 2 -21.47 15.56 15.68
N SER A 3 -21.69 15.16 16.94
CA SER A 3 -20.75 14.31 17.68
C SER A 3 -20.66 12.89 17.13
N HIS A 4 -21.76 12.36 16.61
CA HIS A 4 -21.79 11.00 16.07
C HIS A 4 -20.93 10.85 14.81
N PHE A 5 -20.96 11.82 13.90
CA PHE A 5 -20.12 11.81 12.70
C PHE A 5 -18.64 11.99 13.02
N ALA A 6 -18.30 12.81 14.02
CA ALA A 6 -16.92 12.98 14.48
C ALA A 6 -16.38 11.68 15.08
N ASP A 7 -17.21 10.96 15.83
CA ASP A 7 -16.81 9.67 16.44
C ASP A 7 -16.58 8.59 15.38
N LEU A 8 -17.43 8.53 14.34
CA LEU A 8 -17.22 7.60 13.21
C LEU A 8 -15.93 7.90 12.47
N GLY A 9 -15.60 9.17 12.25
CA GLY A 9 -14.35 9.57 11.62
C GLY A 9 -13.13 9.19 12.47
N ALA A 10 -13.21 9.34 13.80
CA ALA A 10 -12.14 8.96 14.72
C ALA A 10 -11.95 7.44 14.74
N GLU A 11 -13.01 6.64 14.73
CA GLU A 11 -12.95 5.20 14.68
C GLU A 11 -12.35 4.71 13.37
N ASN A 12 -12.73 5.29 12.24
CA ASN A 12 -12.16 4.95 10.93
C ASN A 12 -10.65 5.24 10.90
N ARG A 13 -10.21 6.37 11.48
CA ARG A 13 -8.79 6.69 11.58
C ARG A 13 -8.04 5.67 12.44
N LYS A 14 -8.60 5.26 13.59
CA LYS A 14 -7.99 4.23 14.44
C LYS A 14 -7.84 2.91 13.68
N THR A 15 -8.86 2.50 12.95
CA THR A 15 -8.85 1.28 12.13
C THR A 15 -7.78 1.36 11.06
N HIS A 16 -7.68 2.48 10.34
CA HIS A 16 -6.66 2.69 9.32
C HIS A 16 -5.26 2.67 9.92
N ARG A 17 -5.05 3.30 11.06
CA ARG A 17 -3.75 3.30 11.74
C ARG A 17 -3.37 1.90 12.23
N PHE A 18 -4.32 1.14 12.74
CA PHE A 18 -4.10 -0.25 13.17
C PHE A 18 -3.55 -1.09 12.01
N TRP A 19 -4.22 -1.07 10.86
CA TRP A 19 -3.79 -1.85 9.69
C TRP A 19 -2.49 -1.32 9.09
N MET A 20 -2.29 0.00 9.13
CA MET A 20 -1.03 0.57 8.67
C MET A 20 0.15 0.16 9.56
N HIS A 21 -0.03 0.10 10.87
CA HIS A 21 1.00 -0.45 11.78
C HIS A 21 1.34 -1.90 11.43
N HIS A 22 0.34 -2.70 11.10
CA HIS A 22 0.56 -4.08 10.66
C HIS A 22 1.37 -4.11 9.35
N ALA A 23 1.03 -3.28 8.38
CA ALA A 23 1.77 -3.17 7.12
C ALA A 23 3.23 -2.71 7.37
N ILE A 24 3.46 -1.77 8.26
CA ILE A 24 4.81 -1.31 8.64
C ILE A 24 5.61 -2.47 9.26
N GLY A 25 4.97 -3.29 10.11
CA GLY A 25 5.60 -4.49 10.66
C GLY A 25 6.05 -5.47 9.58
N LEU A 26 5.23 -5.65 8.54
CA LEU A 26 5.58 -6.48 7.38
C LEU A 26 6.75 -5.90 6.58
N ALA A 27 6.79 -4.57 6.43
CA ALA A 27 7.89 -3.90 5.74
C ALA A 27 9.24 -4.19 6.40
N ARG A 28 9.26 -4.39 7.71
CA ARG A 28 10.49 -4.73 8.46
C ARG A 28 10.98 -6.14 8.18
N LEU A 29 10.15 -7.01 7.61
CA LEU A 29 10.53 -8.39 7.24
C LEU A 29 11.24 -8.46 5.89
N CYS A 30 11.22 -7.39 5.11
CA CYS A 30 11.82 -7.37 3.78
C CYS A 30 13.32 -7.63 3.84
N PRO A 31 13.86 -8.44 2.92
CA PRO A 31 15.32 -8.50 2.72
C PRO A 31 15.83 -7.09 2.38
N THR A 32 16.95 -6.69 2.99
CA THR A 32 17.54 -5.38 2.75
C THR A 32 17.98 -5.24 1.29
N SER A 33 17.72 -4.10 0.68
CA SER A 33 18.15 -3.78 -0.68
C SER A 33 18.82 -2.42 -0.72
N PRO A 34 19.92 -2.24 -1.48
CA PRO A 34 20.54 -0.94 -1.69
C PRO A 34 19.80 -0.07 -2.73
N THR A 35 18.90 -0.67 -3.52
CA THR A 35 18.29 -0.01 -4.70
C THR A 35 16.77 -0.03 -4.72
N ALA A 36 16.13 -0.58 -3.69
CA ALA A 36 14.67 -0.69 -3.66
C ALA A 36 14.14 -0.47 -2.24
N PHE A 37 12.96 0.15 -2.16
CA PHE A 37 12.27 0.37 -0.89
C PHE A 37 11.73 -0.93 -0.32
N SER A 38 11.70 -1.01 1.01
CA SER A 38 11.05 -2.07 1.76
C SER A 38 9.65 -1.60 2.12
N VAL A 39 8.65 -2.30 1.62
CA VAL A 39 7.23 -1.95 1.71
C VAL A 39 6.45 -3.13 2.28
N GLY A 40 5.42 -2.84 3.06
CA GLY A 40 4.46 -3.83 3.52
C GLY A 40 3.07 -3.49 3.01
N ALA A 41 2.26 -4.51 2.75
CA ALA A 41 0.90 -4.35 2.27
C ALA A 41 -0.05 -5.36 2.91
N VAL A 42 -1.26 -4.91 3.21
CA VAL A 42 -2.32 -5.74 3.79
C VAL A 42 -3.62 -5.47 3.04
N VAL A 43 -4.32 -6.51 2.64
CA VAL A 43 -5.66 -6.41 2.06
C VAL A 43 -6.68 -6.82 3.11
N VAL A 44 -7.62 -5.92 3.40
CA VAL A 44 -8.64 -6.11 4.43
C VAL A 44 -10.03 -6.08 3.78
N GLY A 45 -10.86 -7.07 4.09
CA GLY A 45 -12.21 -7.16 3.56
C GLY A 45 -13.15 -6.13 4.18
N ALA A 46 -14.34 -5.98 3.60
CA ALA A 46 -15.38 -5.08 4.08
C ALA A 46 -15.83 -5.38 5.51
N ASP A 47 -15.69 -6.63 5.93
CA ASP A 47 -16.02 -7.10 7.29
C ASP A 47 -14.90 -6.85 8.31
N GLY A 48 -13.80 -6.22 7.90
CA GLY A 48 -12.67 -5.92 8.79
C GLY A 48 -11.71 -7.07 9.00
N VAL A 49 -11.81 -8.14 8.22
CA VAL A 49 -10.94 -9.32 8.32
C VAL A 49 -9.82 -9.22 7.28
N GLU A 50 -8.59 -9.52 7.71
CA GLU A 50 -7.46 -9.59 6.79
C GLU A 50 -7.67 -10.72 5.79
N LEU A 51 -7.55 -10.39 4.49
CA LEU A 51 -7.66 -11.36 3.41
C LEU A 51 -6.29 -11.91 3.00
N ALA A 52 -5.30 -11.03 2.92
CA ALA A 52 -3.91 -11.39 2.59
C ALA A 52 -2.97 -10.27 2.96
N HIS A 53 -1.68 -10.60 3.03
CA HIS A 53 -0.62 -9.60 3.20
C HIS A 53 0.58 -9.97 2.34
N GLY A 54 1.48 -9.01 2.19
CA GLY A 54 2.72 -9.20 1.45
C GLY A 54 3.76 -8.15 1.83
N TYR A 55 4.99 -8.39 1.45
CA TYR A 55 6.07 -7.42 1.63
C TYR A 55 7.05 -7.53 0.45
N SER A 56 7.83 -6.49 0.27
CA SER A 56 8.78 -6.41 -0.85
C SER A 56 9.78 -7.57 -0.82
N ARG A 57 9.99 -8.19 -1.97
CA ARG A 57 10.94 -9.29 -2.14
C ARG A 57 10.60 -10.54 -1.29
N GLU A 58 9.32 -10.73 -1.00
CA GLU A 58 8.84 -11.87 -0.21
C GLU A 58 9.06 -13.21 -0.92
N THR A 59 8.63 -13.31 -2.17
CA THR A 59 8.63 -14.55 -2.93
C THR A 59 9.70 -14.60 -4.02
N ASP A 60 10.16 -13.44 -4.49
CA ASP A 60 11.27 -13.31 -5.44
C ASP A 60 11.90 -11.92 -5.28
N ALA A 61 13.05 -11.72 -5.92
CA ALA A 61 13.83 -10.50 -5.76
C ALA A 61 13.17 -9.23 -6.29
N LYS A 62 12.15 -9.36 -7.11
CA LYS A 62 11.48 -8.24 -7.79
C LYS A 62 10.04 -7.99 -7.33
N VAL A 63 9.45 -8.88 -6.54
CA VAL A 63 8.05 -8.75 -6.14
C VAL A 63 7.86 -7.54 -5.22
N HIS A 64 6.84 -6.74 -5.51
CA HIS A 64 6.40 -5.65 -4.64
C HIS A 64 5.41 -6.18 -3.59
N ALA A 65 5.24 -5.42 -2.52
CA ALA A 65 4.36 -5.80 -1.41
C ALA A 65 2.91 -6.00 -1.88
N GLU A 66 2.38 -5.04 -2.63
CA GLU A 66 1.01 -5.08 -3.16
C GLU A 66 0.82 -6.26 -4.12
N GLU A 67 1.80 -6.49 -4.98
CA GLU A 67 1.82 -7.62 -5.90
C GLU A 67 1.78 -8.94 -5.14
N SER A 68 2.61 -9.09 -4.12
CA SER A 68 2.65 -10.30 -3.31
C SER A 68 1.31 -10.56 -2.62
N ALA A 69 0.71 -9.54 -2.02
CA ALA A 69 -0.60 -9.66 -1.36
C ALA A 69 -1.70 -10.03 -2.35
N LEU A 70 -1.78 -9.33 -3.48
CA LEU A 70 -2.82 -9.58 -4.49
C LEU A 70 -2.66 -10.93 -5.19
N ASN A 71 -1.42 -11.39 -5.42
CA ASN A 71 -1.17 -12.70 -6.00
C ASN A 71 -1.75 -13.84 -5.15
N LYS A 72 -1.77 -13.68 -3.83
CA LYS A 72 -2.33 -14.67 -2.92
C LYS A 72 -3.83 -14.78 -3.01
N LEU A 73 -4.52 -13.74 -3.50
CA LEU A 73 -5.97 -13.67 -3.57
C LEU A 73 -6.52 -14.04 -4.96
N GLY A 74 -5.74 -13.82 -6.02
CA GLY A 74 -6.21 -14.07 -7.39
C GLY A 74 -7.50 -13.31 -7.68
N ASP A 75 -8.53 -14.03 -8.11
CA ASP A 75 -9.84 -13.47 -8.47
C ASP A 75 -10.84 -13.50 -7.30
N ASP A 76 -10.38 -13.32 -6.08
CA ASP A 76 -11.22 -13.38 -4.89
C ASP A 76 -12.42 -12.40 -5.02
N PRO A 77 -13.67 -12.88 -4.87
CA PRO A 77 -14.86 -12.02 -5.06
C PRO A 77 -15.02 -10.93 -4.00
N ARG A 78 -14.24 -10.96 -2.91
CA ARG A 78 -14.27 -9.95 -1.87
C ARG A 78 -13.45 -8.70 -2.21
N LEU A 79 -12.60 -8.75 -3.25
CA LEU A 79 -11.71 -7.66 -3.64
C LEU A 79 -12.42 -6.34 -3.93
N PRO A 80 -13.58 -6.28 -4.64
CA PRO A 80 -14.22 -5.00 -4.95
C PRO A 80 -14.66 -4.17 -3.74
N ARG A 81 -14.77 -4.80 -2.58
CA ARG A 81 -15.15 -4.13 -1.32
C ARG A 81 -14.01 -4.06 -0.32
N ALA A 82 -12.83 -4.51 -0.73
CA ALA A 82 -11.67 -4.54 0.15
C ALA A 82 -10.89 -3.23 0.13
N THR A 83 -10.06 -3.05 1.17
CA THR A 83 -9.13 -1.95 1.29
C THR A 83 -7.71 -2.50 1.29
N LEU A 84 -6.84 -1.89 0.50
CA LEU A 84 -5.41 -2.18 0.51
C LEU A 84 -4.70 -1.14 1.36
N TYR A 85 -3.93 -1.59 2.35
CA TYR A 85 -3.03 -0.75 3.14
C TYR A 85 -1.62 -0.98 2.62
N SER A 86 -0.95 0.08 2.19
CA SER A 86 0.44 0.01 1.74
C SER A 86 1.26 1.11 2.41
N THR A 87 2.44 0.77 2.88
CA THR A 87 3.32 1.74 3.57
C THR A 87 3.84 2.81 2.61
N LEU A 88 3.92 2.50 1.32
CA LEU A 88 4.39 3.41 0.28
C LEU A 88 3.34 3.50 -0.84
N GLU A 89 3.27 4.66 -1.47
CA GLU A 89 2.43 4.89 -2.65
C GLU A 89 2.67 3.81 -3.71
N PRO A 90 1.62 3.14 -4.21
CA PRO A 90 1.78 2.14 -5.27
C PRO A 90 2.41 2.73 -6.53
N CYS A 91 3.35 2.00 -7.11
CA CYS A 91 4.07 2.48 -8.28
C CYS A 91 3.14 2.62 -9.51
N SER A 92 3.34 3.70 -10.26
CA SER A 92 2.64 3.94 -11.53
C SER A 92 3.49 3.54 -12.74
N GLN A 93 4.79 3.33 -12.52
CA GLN A 93 5.75 2.82 -13.50
C GLN A 93 6.66 1.81 -12.82
N ARG A 94 7.28 0.95 -13.61
CA ARG A 94 8.13 -0.10 -13.07
C ARG A 94 9.32 -0.36 -13.98
N ALA A 95 10.50 -0.55 -13.38
CA ALA A 95 11.72 -0.83 -14.13
C ALA A 95 11.70 -2.19 -14.84
N SER A 96 10.98 -3.17 -14.29
CA SER A 96 10.83 -4.49 -14.90
C SER A 96 9.72 -4.46 -15.97
N PRO A 97 10.03 -4.54 -17.27
CA PRO A 97 9.03 -4.39 -18.33
C PRO A 97 8.04 -5.56 -18.42
N ASP A 98 8.38 -6.69 -17.85
CA ASP A 98 7.55 -7.91 -17.80
C ASP A 98 6.56 -7.93 -16.62
N ARG A 99 6.58 -6.91 -15.77
CA ARG A 99 5.70 -6.83 -14.60
C ARG A 99 4.86 -5.57 -14.63
N ALA A 100 3.55 -5.71 -14.44
CA ALA A 100 2.64 -4.56 -14.38
C ALA A 100 2.92 -3.69 -13.15
N PRO A 101 2.80 -2.37 -13.27
CA PRO A 101 2.82 -1.48 -12.10
C PRO A 101 1.73 -1.85 -11.09
N CYS A 102 1.98 -1.57 -9.80
CA CYS A 102 1.02 -1.91 -8.75
C CYS A 102 -0.32 -1.18 -8.91
N THR A 103 -0.33 0.05 -9.43
CA THR A 103 -1.58 0.76 -9.75
C THR A 103 -2.45 -0.03 -10.72
N ASP A 104 -1.86 -0.61 -11.76
CA ASP A 104 -2.60 -1.41 -12.74
C ASP A 104 -3.14 -2.69 -12.10
N ARG A 105 -2.38 -3.31 -11.21
CA ARG A 105 -2.84 -4.50 -10.47
C ARG A 105 -4.00 -4.18 -9.54
N ILE A 106 -3.96 -3.04 -8.86
CA ILE A 106 -5.03 -2.57 -7.97
C ILE A 106 -6.31 -2.32 -8.77
N LEU A 107 -6.18 -1.66 -9.91
CA LEU A 107 -7.32 -1.39 -10.80
C LEU A 107 -7.92 -2.69 -11.36
N ALA A 108 -7.07 -3.62 -11.80
CA ALA A 108 -7.53 -4.92 -12.31
C ALA A 108 -8.23 -5.74 -11.23
N ALA A 109 -7.79 -5.64 -9.97
CA ALA A 109 -8.41 -6.32 -8.84
C ALA A 109 -9.75 -5.68 -8.44
N GLY A 110 -10.03 -4.47 -8.88
CA GLY A 110 -11.27 -3.75 -8.58
C GLY A 110 -11.38 -3.22 -7.17
N LEU A 111 -10.25 -3.03 -6.47
CA LEU A 111 -10.24 -2.53 -5.09
C LEU A 111 -10.94 -1.17 -4.98
N ALA A 112 -11.77 -1.02 -3.94
CA ALA A 112 -12.51 0.21 -3.70
C ALA A 112 -11.67 1.32 -3.07
N ARG A 113 -10.67 0.94 -2.26
CA ARG A 113 -9.92 1.89 -1.41
C ARG A 113 -8.48 1.45 -1.25
N VAL A 114 -7.59 2.45 -1.22
CA VAL A 114 -6.18 2.29 -0.89
C VAL A 114 -5.81 3.29 0.20
N VAL A 115 -5.11 2.84 1.23
CA VAL A 115 -4.60 3.70 2.31
C VAL A 115 -3.09 3.64 2.28
N ILE A 116 -2.43 4.79 2.24
CA ILE A 116 -0.97 4.88 2.19
C ILE A 116 -0.44 5.77 3.32
N ALA A 117 0.80 5.51 3.73
CA ALA A 117 1.48 6.33 4.73
C ALA A 117 2.49 7.31 4.13
N TRP A 118 3.05 6.98 2.96
CA TRP A 118 4.15 7.73 2.40
C TRP A 118 4.03 7.80 0.87
N ARG A 119 4.23 9.00 0.31
CA ARG A 119 4.32 9.20 -1.14
C ARG A 119 5.69 8.77 -1.64
N GLU A 120 5.76 8.13 -2.80
CA GLU A 120 7.02 7.67 -3.34
C GLU A 120 7.91 8.86 -3.77
N PRO A 121 9.14 9.00 -3.22
CA PRO A 121 10.07 10.02 -3.66
C PRO A 121 10.69 9.66 -5.01
N SER A 122 11.25 10.65 -5.73
CA SER A 122 11.85 10.47 -7.05
C SER A 122 13.23 9.79 -7.03
N THR A 123 13.54 8.99 -6.01
CA THR A 123 14.84 8.35 -5.83
C THR A 123 15.10 7.24 -6.85
N PHE A 124 14.12 6.35 -7.05
CA PHE A 124 14.24 5.20 -7.95
C PHE A 124 13.26 5.26 -9.12
N VAL A 125 12.18 6.01 -8.99
CA VAL A 125 11.16 6.17 -10.02
C VAL A 125 10.85 7.65 -10.15
N ASP A 126 11.11 8.21 -11.32
CA ASP A 126 10.77 9.60 -11.58
C ASP A 126 9.25 9.76 -11.73
N ASN A 127 8.71 10.80 -11.10
CA ASN A 127 7.31 11.21 -11.24
C ASN A 127 6.31 10.09 -10.96
N CYS A 128 6.39 9.45 -9.78
CA CYS A 128 5.34 8.52 -9.37
C CYS A 128 4.02 9.29 -9.19
N VAL A 129 3.01 8.89 -9.95
CA VAL A 129 1.66 9.48 -9.93
C VAL A 129 0.61 8.44 -9.54
N GLY A 130 1.01 7.49 -8.70
CA GLY A 130 0.14 6.39 -8.29
C GLY A 130 -1.17 6.84 -7.67
N VAL A 131 -1.11 7.81 -6.75
CA VAL A 131 -2.30 8.35 -6.08
C VAL A 131 -3.23 9.01 -7.09
N GLU A 132 -2.69 9.86 -7.95
CA GLU A 132 -3.45 10.58 -8.97
C GLU A 132 -4.11 9.59 -9.94
N LYS A 133 -3.37 8.60 -10.40
CA LYS A 133 -3.87 7.57 -11.32
C LYS A 133 -5.02 6.77 -10.71
N LEU A 134 -4.89 6.35 -9.45
CA LEU A 134 -5.93 5.60 -8.75
C LEU A 134 -7.19 6.46 -8.57
N ARG A 135 -7.03 7.71 -8.15
CA ARG A 135 -8.15 8.63 -7.95
C ARG A 135 -8.89 8.93 -9.24
N GLU A 136 -8.18 9.11 -10.35
CA GLU A 136 -8.78 9.32 -11.67
C GLU A 136 -9.66 8.15 -12.11
N GLN A 137 -9.32 6.93 -11.68
CA GLN A 137 -10.08 5.72 -12.00
C GLN A 137 -11.14 5.38 -10.95
N GLY A 138 -11.43 6.29 -10.01
CA GLY A 138 -12.49 6.13 -9.04
C GLY A 138 -12.12 5.37 -7.76
N VAL A 139 -10.84 5.07 -7.55
CA VAL A 139 -10.39 4.46 -6.29
C VAL A 139 -10.23 5.54 -5.22
N GLU A 140 -10.82 5.33 -4.05
CA GLU A 140 -10.60 6.21 -2.91
C GLU A 140 -9.20 6.00 -2.36
N VAL A 141 -8.39 7.06 -2.28
CA VAL A 141 -7.06 7.00 -1.70
C VAL A 141 -7.02 7.87 -0.46
N ILE A 142 -6.70 7.26 0.69
CA ILE A 142 -6.55 7.92 1.98
C ILE A 142 -5.06 7.96 2.31
N GLU A 143 -4.57 9.13 2.68
CA GLU A 143 -3.18 9.34 3.08
C GLU A 143 -3.09 9.50 4.59
N LEU A 144 -2.09 8.84 5.21
CA LEU A 144 -1.79 8.94 6.64
C LEU A 144 -0.39 9.53 6.80
N PRO A 145 -0.19 10.83 6.48
CA PRO A 145 1.16 11.42 6.46
C PRO A 145 1.83 11.47 7.83
N ASP A 146 1.07 11.42 8.91
CA ASP A 146 1.60 11.35 10.28
C ASP A 146 2.29 9.99 10.57
N MET A 147 2.08 8.99 9.74
CA MET A 147 2.74 7.69 9.85
C MET A 147 3.92 7.51 8.90
N ALA A 148 4.24 8.53 8.10
CA ALA A 148 5.31 8.46 7.10
C ALA A 148 6.67 8.14 7.71
N THR A 149 7.02 8.74 8.85
CA THR A 149 8.30 8.50 9.52
C THR A 149 8.49 7.04 9.90
N GLU A 150 7.46 6.40 10.45
CA GLU A 150 7.51 4.97 10.79
C GLU A 150 7.58 4.11 9.52
N ALA A 151 6.82 4.46 8.49
CA ALA A 151 6.81 3.74 7.23
C ALA A 151 8.17 3.80 6.51
N MET A 152 8.92 4.86 6.72
CA MET A 152 10.26 5.05 6.16
C MET A 152 11.36 4.40 7.00
N SER A 153 11.11 4.00 8.23
CA SER A 153 12.15 3.67 9.20
C SER A 153 13.10 2.55 8.75
N MET A 154 12.61 1.55 8.02
CA MET A 154 13.42 0.46 7.47
C MET A 154 14.11 0.83 6.15
N ASN A 155 13.88 2.05 5.64
CA ASN A 155 14.44 2.53 4.36
C ASN A 155 15.49 3.63 4.56
N ARG A 156 15.91 3.90 5.80
CA ARG A 156 16.83 5.01 6.12
C ARG A 156 18.23 4.87 5.51
N HIS A 157 18.64 3.66 5.18
CA HIS A 157 19.91 3.40 4.51
C HIS A 157 19.92 3.83 3.04
N LEU A 158 18.74 4.13 2.48
CA LEU A 158 18.61 4.64 1.12
C LEU A 158 18.74 6.16 1.11
N ASP A 159 19.27 6.71 0.01
CA ASP A 159 19.30 8.16 -0.16
C ASP A 159 17.91 8.65 -0.56
N LEU A 160 17.26 9.37 0.34
CA LEU A 160 15.90 9.88 0.18
C LEU A 160 15.87 11.39 -0.11
N SER A 161 17.04 12.00 -0.35
CA SER A 161 17.15 13.44 -0.62
C SER A 161 16.66 13.82 -2.01
#